data_ed9a18b237008814cc247d40a968e754
#
_entry.id   ed9a18b237008814cc247d40a968e754
#
_cell.length_a   1.000
_cell.length_b   1.000
_cell.length_c   1.000
_cell.angle_alpha   90.00
_cell.angle_beta   90.00
_cell.angle_gamma   90.00
#
_symmetry.space_group_name_H-M   'P 1'
#
loop_
_entity.id
_entity.type
_entity.pdbx_description
1 polymer ?
#
loop_
_entity_poly.entity_id
_entity_poly.type
_entity_poly.pdbx_seq_one_letter_code
_entity_poly.pdbx_strand_id
1 'polypeptide(L)'
;ANTLLARARRPLVIAGGGIAIGDSVDAFRRFIARTGLPVTATLKALGVIPTDQPGFLGMLGMHGNEAANHAVQNCDLLMVVGGRFDDRVTGRLTHFAPTAQVIHMDIDPAEVDKLRRPDVGIVGELAPALDRLERTEPPRPSWLRQCAAWTEEFAWRYDAPGEGIYAPKLLRDLSRRGERPPTIACDVGQHQMWVAQHCRFDDPLQHLTSGGLGAMGYGMPAAIGAKVAHPDRTAAAVSS
;
A
#
# COMPACT_ATOMS: atom_id res chain seq x y z
N ALA A 1 -17.47 10.71 -9.13
CA ALA A 1 -16.37 9.75 -9.16
C ALA A 1 -16.30 9.06 -10.53
N ASN A 2 -17.37 8.39 -10.99
CA ASN A 2 -17.37 7.60 -12.25
C ASN A 2 -16.96 8.45 -13.47
N THR A 3 -17.39 9.71 -13.55
CA THR A 3 -16.99 10.62 -14.62
C THR A 3 -15.48 10.89 -14.63
N LEU A 4 -14.87 11.06 -13.45
CA LEU A 4 -13.43 11.26 -13.32
C LEU A 4 -12.68 9.98 -13.69
N LEU A 5 -13.12 8.83 -13.19
CA LEU A 5 -12.54 7.53 -13.53
C LEU A 5 -12.58 7.26 -15.04
N ALA A 6 -13.70 7.55 -15.72
CA ALA A 6 -13.85 7.35 -17.17
C ALA A 6 -12.92 8.25 -18.00
N ARG A 7 -12.65 9.48 -17.55
CA ARG A 7 -11.84 10.47 -18.31
C ARG A 7 -10.33 10.35 -18.05
N ALA A 8 -9.95 9.78 -16.91
CA ALA A 8 -8.54 9.70 -16.51
C ALA A 8 -7.69 8.90 -17.50
N ARG A 9 -6.55 9.45 -17.85
CA ARG A 9 -5.57 8.84 -18.75
C ARG A 9 -4.47 8.12 -17.99
N ARG A 10 -4.14 8.60 -16.79
CA ARG A 10 -3.09 8.10 -15.90
C ARG A 10 -3.62 7.96 -14.47
N PRO A 11 -4.71 7.18 -14.27
CA PRO A 11 -5.27 6.98 -12.95
C PRO A 11 -4.35 6.14 -12.07
N LEU A 12 -4.34 6.45 -10.76
CA LEU A 12 -3.63 5.69 -9.74
C LEU A 12 -4.49 5.58 -8.49
N VAL A 13 -4.43 4.42 -7.83
CA VAL A 13 -5.11 4.19 -6.55
C VAL A 13 -4.09 4.11 -5.42
N ILE A 14 -4.33 4.83 -4.33
CA ILE A 14 -3.65 4.64 -3.04
C ILE A 14 -4.56 3.82 -2.13
N ALA A 15 -4.11 2.63 -1.77
CA ALA A 15 -4.73 1.82 -0.73
C ALA A 15 -4.26 2.30 0.64
N GLY A 16 -5.20 2.68 1.50
CA GLY A 16 -4.97 3.06 2.89
C GLY A 16 -5.38 1.97 3.88
N GLY A 17 -4.92 2.10 5.13
CA GLY A 17 -5.22 1.15 6.21
C GLY A 17 -6.72 1.02 6.55
N GLY A 18 -7.52 2.04 6.22
CA GLY A 18 -8.97 2.02 6.41
C GLY A 18 -9.67 0.89 5.64
N ILE A 19 -9.09 0.39 4.56
CA ILE A 19 -9.63 -0.74 3.80
C ILE A 19 -9.68 -2.01 4.66
N ALA A 20 -8.58 -2.31 5.36
CA ALA A 20 -8.49 -3.49 6.22
C ALA A 20 -9.32 -3.30 7.51
N ILE A 21 -9.26 -2.11 8.12
CA ILE A 21 -10.00 -1.78 9.34
C ILE A 21 -11.52 -1.83 9.09
N GLY A 22 -11.98 -1.38 7.92
CA GLY A 22 -13.38 -1.36 7.52
C GLY A 22 -13.85 -2.65 6.82
N ASP A 23 -13.15 -3.77 6.98
CA ASP A 23 -13.49 -5.09 6.39
C ASP A 23 -13.84 -5.01 4.89
N SER A 24 -13.07 -4.20 4.15
CA SER A 24 -13.36 -3.89 2.74
C SER A 24 -12.33 -4.46 1.77
N VAL A 25 -11.47 -5.38 2.23
CA VAL A 25 -10.36 -5.94 1.43
C VAL A 25 -10.88 -6.64 0.17
N ASP A 26 -11.88 -7.50 0.31
CA ASP A 26 -12.43 -8.24 -0.82
C ASP A 26 -13.12 -7.32 -1.83
N ALA A 27 -13.89 -6.34 -1.35
CA ALA A 27 -14.52 -5.34 -2.23
C ALA A 27 -13.46 -4.51 -2.99
N PHE A 28 -12.39 -4.13 -2.31
CA PHE A 28 -11.27 -3.41 -2.92
C PHE A 28 -10.55 -4.27 -3.97
N ARG A 29 -10.26 -5.52 -3.66
CA ARG A 29 -9.63 -6.47 -4.62
C ARG A 29 -10.50 -6.68 -5.85
N ARG A 30 -11.83 -6.85 -5.67
CA ARG A 30 -12.77 -6.94 -6.80
C ARG A 30 -12.77 -5.66 -7.63
N PHE A 31 -12.76 -4.50 -7.00
CA PHE A 31 -12.70 -3.21 -7.69
C PHE A 31 -11.42 -3.09 -8.53
N ILE A 32 -10.26 -3.42 -8.00
CA ILE A 32 -8.98 -3.38 -8.73
C ILE A 32 -8.98 -4.41 -9.88
N ALA A 33 -9.44 -5.62 -9.64
CA ALA A 33 -9.53 -6.64 -10.68
C ALA A 33 -10.45 -6.22 -11.85
N ARG A 34 -11.59 -5.59 -11.54
CA ARG A 34 -12.55 -5.11 -12.53
C ARG A 34 -12.04 -3.92 -13.33
N THR A 35 -11.29 -3.02 -12.70
CA THR A 35 -10.88 -1.76 -13.31
C THR A 35 -9.49 -1.80 -13.93
N GLY A 36 -8.63 -2.73 -13.52
CA GLY A 36 -7.23 -2.81 -13.95
C GLY A 36 -6.37 -1.62 -13.55
N LEU A 37 -6.79 -0.85 -12.55
CA LEU A 37 -6.06 0.35 -12.10
C LEU A 37 -4.75 -0.05 -11.40
N PRO A 38 -3.64 0.65 -11.69
CA PRO A 38 -2.43 0.50 -10.90
C PRO A 38 -2.66 0.98 -9.47
N VAL A 39 -2.02 0.29 -8.52
CA VAL A 39 -2.21 0.50 -7.08
C VAL A 39 -0.88 0.67 -6.37
N THR A 40 -0.85 1.58 -5.41
CA THR A 40 0.20 1.66 -4.39
C THR A 40 -0.44 1.63 -3.00
N ALA A 41 0.32 1.29 -1.98
CA ALA A 41 -0.19 1.13 -0.62
C ALA A 41 0.52 2.05 0.38
N THR A 42 -0.22 2.49 1.39
CA THR A 42 0.39 3.05 2.61
C THR A 42 0.95 1.92 3.48
N LEU A 43 1.80 2.24 4.45
CA LEU A 43 2.37 1.26 5.39
C LEU A 43 1.30 0.33 6.01
N LYS A 44 0.17 0.90 6.44
CA LYS A 44 -0.92 0.15 7.08
C LYS A 44 -1.81 -0.63 6.11
N ALA A 45 -1.57 -0.49 4.81
CA ALA A 45 -2.34 -1.18 3.77
C ALA A 45 -1.52 -2.29 3.07
N LEU A 46 -0.30 -2.57 3.53
CA LEU A 46 0.47 -3.69 3.03
C LEU A 46 -0.31 -5.00 3.24
N GLY A 47 -0.42 -5.81 2.19
CA GLY A 47 -1.24 -7.03 2.19
C GLY A 47 -2.71 -6.83 1.80
N VAL A 48 -3.23 -5.60 1.73
CA VAL A 48 -4.57 -5.34 1.15
C VAL A 48 -4.62 -5.79 -0.31
N ILE A 49 -3.56 -5.53 -1.06
CA ILE A 49 -3.26 -6.13 -2.36
C ILE A 49 -2.07 -7.07 -2.18
N PRO A 50 -2.11 -8.30 -2.69
CA PRO A 50 -0.96 -9.20 -2.67
C PRO A 50 0.28 -8.55 -3.31
N THR A 51 1.43 -8.72 -2.69
CA THR A 51 2.68 -8.08 -3.14
C THR A 51 3.03 -8.40 -4.60
N ASP A 52 2.74 -9.63 -5.03
CA ASP A 52 3.06 -10.09 -6.38
C ASP A 52 1.90 -9.85 -7.39
N GLN A 53 0.86 -9.08 -6.99
CA GLN A 53 -0.26 -8.72 -7.87
C GLN A 53 0.21 -7.81 -9.01
N PRO A 54 -0.07 -8.15 -10.28
CA PRO A 54 0.22 -7.26 -11.40
C PRO A 54 -0.42 -5.87 -11.22
N GLY A 55 0.37 -4.81 -11.46
CA GLY A 55 -0.07 -3.42 -11.27
C GLY A 55 0.04 -2.91 -9.84
N PHE A 56 0.48 -3.72 -8.88
CA PHE A 56 0.87 -3.23 -7.56
C PHE A 56 2.30 -2.68 -7.61
N LEU A 57 2.46 -1.41 -7.23
CA LEU A 57 3.73 -0.67 -7.31
C LEU A 57 4.51 -0.67 -6.00
N GLY A 58 3.99 -1.35 -4.97
CA GLY A 58 4.59 -1.35 -3.63
C GLY A 58 4.09 -0.20 -2.76
N MET A 59 4.79 0.01 -1.64
CA MET A 59 4.49 1.10 -0.71
C MET A 59 4.99 2.44 -1.28
N LEU A 60 4.18 3.50 -1.10
CA LEU A 60 4.57 4.88 -1.44
C LEU A 60 5.09 5.66 -0.22
N GLY A 61 5.58 6.86 -0.47
CA GLY A 61 5.98 7.82 0.55
C GLY A 61 7.46 7.84 0.83
N MET A 62 7.86 8.42 1.96
CA MET A 62 9.26 8.69 2.33
C MET A 62 10.15 7.43 2.34
N HIS A 63 9.59 6.30 2.75
CA HIS A 63 10.28 5.00 2.80
C HIS A 63 9.72 4.02 1.76
N GLY A 64 8.98 4.53 0.79
CA GLY A 64 8.34 3.73 -0.25
C GLY A 64 9.24 3.43 -1.43
N ASN A 65 8.68 2.70 -2.40
CA ASN A 65 9.33 2.37 -3.65
C ASN A 65 9.34 3.58 -4.58
N GLU A 66 10.44 3.79 -5.28
CA GLU A 66 10.56 4.89 -6.23
C GLU A 66 9.52 4.80 -7.34
N ALA A 67 9.25 3.62 -7.87
CA ALA A 67 8.19 3.39 -8.85
C ALA A 67 6.81 3.91 -8.38
N ALA A 68 6.43 3.63 -7.13
CA ALA A 68 5.19 4.11 -6.54
C ALA A 68 5.15 5.63 -6.44
N ASN A 69 6.26 6.25 -6.01
CA ASN A 69 6.38 7.70 -5.89
C ASN A 69 6.35 8.38 -7.27
N HIS A 70 7.03 7.82 -8.28
CA HIS A 70 6.95 8.30 -9.66
C HIS A 70 5.53 8.23 -10.23
N ALA A 71 4.81 7.13 -9.98
CA ALA A 71 3.44 6.98 -10.43
C ALA A 71 2.51 8.03 -9.80
N VAL A 72 2.66 8.29 -8.50
CA VAL A 72 1.91 9.34 -7.79
C VAL A 72 2.16 10.71 -8.39
N GLN A 73 3.42 11.05 -8.65
CA GLN A 73 3.77 12.37 -9.18
C GLN A 73 3.30 12.60 -10.63
N ASN A 74 3.12 11.54 -11.39
CA ASN A 74 2.76 11.62 -12.80
C ASN A 74 1.30 11.27 -13.12
N CYS A 75 0.51 10.87 -12.13
CA CYS A 75 -0.91 10.57 -12.35
C CYS A 75 -1.72 11.85 -12.67
N ASP A 76 -2.84 11.68 -13.39
CA ASP A 76 -3.82 12.73 -13.64
C ASP A 76 -5.11 12.56 -12.81
N LEU A 77 -5.28 11.37 -12.22
CA LEU A 77 -6.31 11.08 -11.24
C LEU A 77 -5.71 10.25 -10.11
N LEU A 78 -5.84 10.74 -8.91
CA LEU A 78 -5.44 10.07 -7.68
C LEU A 78 -6.68 9.67 -6.87
N MET A 79 -6.90 8.37 -6.73
CA MET A 79 -7.98 7.85 -5.89
C MET A 79 -7.39 7.34 -4.58
N VAL A 80 -7.75 7.95 -3.46
CA VAL A 80 -7.30 7.56 -2.13
C VAL A 80 -8.44 6.86 -1.41
N VAL A 81 -8.22 5.60 -1.03
CA VAL A 81 -9.22 4.73 -0.41
C VAL A 81 -8.80 4.38 1.01
N GLY A 82 -9.49 4.92 2.01
CA GLY A 82 -9.22 4.71 3.43
C GLY A 82 -7.83 5.19 3.88
N GLY A 83 -7.38 6.33 3.34
CA GLY A 83 -6.07 6.92 3.60
C GLY A 83 -6.16 8.41 3.95
N ARG A 84 -5.28 8.88 4.86
CA ARG A 84 -5.37 10.21 5.52
C ARG A 84 -4.50 11.30 4.91
N PHE A 85 -3.81 11.07 3.82
CA PHE A 85 -2.76 11.99 3.32
C PHE A 85 -1.69 12.33 4.37
N ASP A 86 -1.26 11.31 5.12
CA ASP A 86 -0.23 11.42 6.14
C ASP A 86 1.06 12.06 5.58
N ASP A 87 1.78 12.84 6.39
CA ASP A 87 2.98 13.56 5.96
C ASP A 87 4.12 12.62 5.52
N ARG A 88 4.18 11.40 6.07
CA ARG A 88 5.14 10.36 5.65
C ARG A 88 4.84 9.83 4.24
N VAL A 89 3.59 9.98 3.80
CA VAL A 89 3.14 9.62 2.45
C VAL A 89 3.31 10.79 1.48
N THR A 90 2.89 11.98 1.90
CA THR A 90 2.79 13.14 1.00
C THR A 90 4.05 13.97 0.93
N GLY A 91 4.83 14.01 2.02
CA GLY A 91 5.87 15.00 2.18
C GLY A 91 5.26 16.41 2.06
N ARG A 92 5.84 17.28 1.21
CA ARG A 92 5.31 18.60 0.96
C ARG A 92 4.02 18.53 0.12
N LEU A 93 2.88 18.77 0.74
CA LEU A 93 1.54 18.68 0.12
C LEU A 93 1.41 19.44 -1.20
N THR A 94 2.00 20.64 -1.31
CA THR A 94 1.94 21.46 -2.53
C THR A 94 2.64 20.82 -3.73
N HIS A 95 3.51 19.85 -3.49
CA HIS A 95 4.25 19.12 -4.53
C HIS A 95 3.76 17.67 -4.72
N PHE A 96 2.82 17.22 -3.92
CA PHE A 96 2.30 15.85 -3.98
C PHE A 96 1.22 15.72 -5.05
N ALA A 97 1.47 14.90 -6.08
CA ALA A 97 0.55 14.70 -7.22
C ALA A 97 -0.06 16.03 -7.73
N PRO A 98 0.78 17.03 -8.14
CA PRO A 98 0.34 18.42 -8.30
C PRO A 98 -0.66 18.62 -9.43
N THR A 99 -0.71 17.71 -10.40
CA THR A 99 -1.59 17.78 -11.57
C THR A 99 -2.80 16.86 -11.48
N ALA A 100 -2.89 16.05 -10.43
CA ALA A 100 -3.95 15.06 -10.30
C ALA A 100 -5.24 15.66 -9.74
N GLN A 101 -6.36 15.31 -10.36
CA GLN A 101 -7.66 15.37 -9.70
C GLN A 101 -7.72 14.30 -8.59
N VAL A 102 -8.50 14.54 -7.55
CA VAL A 102 -8.52 13.66 -6.37
C VAL A 102 -9.91 13.14 -6.08
N ILE A 103 -10.03 11.83 -5.96
CA ILE A 103 -11.16 11.16 -5.31
C ILE A 103 -10.66 10.69 -3.95
N HIS A 104 -11.28 11.17 -2.86
CA HIS A 104 -10.95 10.74 -1.50
C HIS A 104 -12.12 10.01 -0.87
N MET A 105 -11.89 8.78 -0.43
CA MET A 105 -12.89 7.92 0.20
C MET A 105 -12.44 7.58 1.62
N ASP A 106 -13.21 7.98 2.60
CA ASP A 106 -12.97 7.65 4.00
C ASP A 106 -14.29 7.52 4.77
N ILE A 107 -14.29 6.77 5.86
CA ILE A 107 -15.43 6.66 6.76
C ILE A 107 -15.55 7.89 7.67
N ASP A 108 -14.40 8.53 7.97
CA ASP A 108 -14.34 9.71 8.83
C ASP A 108 -14.50 10.99 7.99
N PRO A 109 -15.62 11.74 8.17
CA PRO A 109 -15.80 13.01 7.47
C PRO A 109 -14.72 14.04 7.82
N ALA A 110 -14.07 13.94 8.99
CA ALA A 110 -13.02 14.86 9.40
C ALA A 110 -11.69 14.65 8.63
N GLU A 111 -11.48 13.50 8.02
CA GLU A 111 -10.30 13.24 7.18
C GLU A 111 -10.49 13.74 5.74
N VAL A 112 -11.74 13.80 5.25
CA VAL A 112 -12.03 14.31 3.90
C VAL A 112 -11.92 15.84 3.89
N ASP A 113 -11.13 16.39 2.96
CA ASP A 113 -10.82 17.84 2.81
C ASP A 113 -9.91 18.42 3.91
N LYS A 114 -9.35 17.62 4.79
CA LYS A 114 -8.50 18.06 5.91
C LYS A 114 -7.15 18.63 5.44
N LEU A 115 -6.42 17.87 4.63
CA LEU A 115 -5.08 18.22 4.17
C LEU A 115 -5.05 18.55 2.68
N ARG A 116 -5.85 17.88 1.90
CA ARG A 116 -5.95 18.08 0.46
C ARG A 116 -7.42 18.05 0.06
N ARG A 117 -7.89 19.16 -0.53
CA ARG A 117 -9.24 19.25 -1.06
C ARG A 117 -9.43 18.26 -2.21
N PRO A 118 -10.37 17.32 -2.12
CA PRO A 118 -10.68 16.42 -3.21
C PRO A 118 -11.63 17.07 -4.23
N ASP A 119 -11.54 16.67 -5.49
CA ASP A 119 -12.56 16.99 -6.50
C ASP A 119 -13.86 16.22 -6.20
N VAL A 120 -13.73 15.02 -5.63
CA VAL A 120 -14.86 14.21 -5.14
C VAL A 120 -14.50 13.58 -3.79
N GLY A 121 -15.21 13.98 -2.73
CA GLY A 121 -15.17 13.34 -1.42
C GLY A 121 -16.31 12.31 -1.30
N ILE A 122 -16.01 11.13 -0.81
CA ILE A 122 -16.98 10.07 -0.50
C ILE A 122 -16.82 9.70 0.96
N VAL A 123 -17.81 10.07 1.78
CA VAL A 123 -17.82 9.74 3.21
C VAL A 123 -18.76 8.56 3.43
N GLY A 124 -18.25 7.49 4.03
CA GLY A 124 -19.04 6.28 4.34
C GLY A 124 -18.24 4.99 4.23
N GLU A 125 -18.95 3.88 4.34
CA GLU A 125 -18.39 2.53 4.20
C GLU A 125 -17.77 2.31 2.82
N LEU A 126 -16.57 1.76 2.78
CA LEU A 126 -15.82 1.61 1.54
C LEU A 126 -16.39 0.53 0.62
N ALA A 127 -16.81 -0.62 1.17
CA ALA A 127 -17.27 -1.75 0.36
C ALA A 127 -18.45 -1.38 -0.54
N PRO A 128 -19.59 -0.85 -0.04
CA PRO A 128 -20.72 -0.48 -0.89
C PRO A 128 -20.40 0.69 -1.83
N ALA A 129 -19.48 1.57 -1.44
CA ALA A 129 -19.05 2.67 -2.28
C ALA A 129 -18.19 2.17 -3.46
N LEU A 130 -17.25 1.25 -3.23
CA LEU A 130 -16.40 0.62 -4.26
C LEU A 130 -17.23 -0.21 -5.26
N ASP A 131 -18.26 -0.91 -4.79
CA ASP A 131 -19.13 -1.72 -5.66
C ASP A 131 -19.96 -0.84 -6.64
N ARG A 132 -20.19 0.43 -6.31
CA ARG A 132 -20.88 1.42 -7.17
C ARG A 132 -19.95 2.19 -8.10
N LEU A 133 -18.65 2.07 -7.92
CA LEU A 133 -17.68 2.70 -8.82
C LEU A 133 -17.47 1.84 -10.05
N GLU A 134 -17.60 2.47 -11.21
CA GLU A 134 -17.47 1.82 -12.50
C GLU A 134 -16.41 2.54 -13.34
N ARG A 135 -15.66 1.75 -14.07
CA ARG A 135 -14.83 2.21 -15.16
C ARG A 135 -15.13 1.37 -16.38
N THR A 136 -15.61 2.02 -17.41
CA THR A 136 -16.04 1.36 -18.65
C THR A 136 -14.87 0.93 -19.55
N GLU A 137 -13.72 1.59 -19.41
CA GLU A 137 -12.53 1.29 -20.20
C GLU A 137 -11.33 1.04 -19.29
N PRO A 138 -10.45 0.11 -19.65
CA PRO A 138 -9.21 -0.12 -18.89
C PRO A 138 -8.29 1.12 -18.95
N PRO A 139 -7.33 1.26 -18.02
CA PRO A 139 -6.31 2.31 -18.10
C PRO A 139 -5.56 2.24 -19.43
N ARG A 140 -5.04 3.38 -19.90
CA ARG A 140 -4.30 3.41 -21.17
C ARG A 140 -3.11 2.44 -21.12
N PRO A 141 -2.92 1.61 -22.16
CA PRO A 141 -1.78 0.70 -22.20
C PRO A 141 -0.42 1.38 -22.03
N SER A 142 -0.29 2.63 -22.53
CA SER A 142 0.93 3.44 -22.35
C SER A 142 1.20 3.77 -20.88
N TRP A 143 0.15 4.03 -20.07
CA TRP A 143 0.30 4.30 -18.66
C TRP A 143 0.70 3.04 -17.89
N LEU A 144 0.05 1.92 -18.16
CA LEU A 144 0.41 0.64 -17.54
C LEU A 144 1.84 0.23 -17.86
N ARG A 145 2.27 0.40 -19.13
CA ARG A 145 3.67 0.15 -19.51
C ARG A 145 4.63 1.08 -18.79
N GLN A 146 4.28 2.35 -18.60
CA GLN A 146 5.12 3.29 -17.86
C GLN A 146 5.26 2.89 -16.40
N CYS A 147 4.18 2.49 -15.73
CA CYS A 147 4.23 1.98 -14.36
C CYS A 147 5.09 0.71 -14.26
N ALA A 148 4.94 -0.22 -15.20
CA ALA A 148 5.76 -1.44 -15.26
C ALA A 148 7.25 -1.11 -15.50
N ALA A 149 7.56 -0.17 -16.39
CA ALA A 149 8.93 0.26 -16.65
C ALA A 149 9.59 0.84 -15.39
N TRP A 150 8.89 1.66 -14.62
CA TRP A 150 9.44 2.16 -13.34
C TRP A 150 9.61 1.03 -12.33
N THR A 151 8.69 0.05 -12.27
CA THR A 151 8.86 -1.09 -11.36
C THR A 151 10.11 -1.91 -11.70
N GLU A 152 10.43 -2.04 -12.99
CA GLU A 152 11.64 -2.72 -13.46
C GLU A 152 12.91 -1.87 -13.23
N GLU A 153 12.87 -0.58 -13.57
CA GLU A 153 13.97 0.37 -13.44
C GLU A 153 14.44 0.52 -11.98
N PHE A 154 13.48 0.63 -11.05
CA PHE A 154 13.73 0.82 -9.63
C PHE A 154 13.60 -0.47 -8.82
N ALA A 155 13.72 -1.64 -9.47
CA ALA A 155 13.67 -2.91 -8.79
C ALA A 155 14.80 -3.07 -7.77
N TRP A 156 14.46 -3.56 -6.60
CA TRP A 156 15.44 -3.83 -5.54
C TRP A 156 16.45 -4.89 -5.97
N ARG A 157 17.73 -4.62 -5.72
CA ARG A 157 18.81 -5.60 -5.95
C ARG A 157 19.08 -6.38 -4.68
N TYR A 158 19.31 -7.69 -4.84
CA TYR A 158 19.55 -8.60 -3.73
C TYR A 158 20.87 -9.38 -3.86
N ASP A 159 21.70 -8.96 -4.80
CA ASP A 159 23.02 -9.47 -5.09
C ASP A 159 24.14 -8.65 -4.42
N ALA A 160 23.81 -7.98 -3.30
CA ALA A 160 24.76 -7.10 -2.61
C ALA A 160 26.04 -7.89 -2.24
N PRO A 161 27.20 -7.30 -2.51
CA PRO A 161 28.48 -7.90 -2.19
C PRO A 161 28.75 -7.86 -0.68
N GLY A 162 29.50 -8.81 -0.18
CA GLY A 162 29.99 -8.83 1.19
C GLY A 162 29.82 -10.18 1.87
N GLU A 163 30.56 -10.37 2.95
CA GLU A 163 30.54 -11.59 3.78
C GLU A 163 29.45 -11.54 4.87
N GLY A 164 28.80 -10.38 5.07
CA GLY A 164 27.80 -10.17 6.09
C GLY A 164 26.38 -10.56 5.65
N ILE A 165 25.45 -10.52 6.60
CA ILE A 165 24.02 -10.71 6.33
C ILE A 165 23.48 -9.44 5.68
N TYR A 166 22.99 -9.57 4.43
CA TYR A 166 22.27 -8.51 3.75
C TYR A 166 20.80 -8.55 4.17
N ALA A 167 20.43 -7.70 5.12
CA ALA A 167 19.10 -7.70 5.75
C ALA A 167 17.92 -7.63 4.77
N PRO A 168 17.92 -6.80 3.70
CA PRO A 168 16.86 -6.79 2.71
C PRO A 168 16.62 -8.15 2.04
N LYS A 169 17.71 -8.86 1.69
CA LYS A 169 17.63 -10.20 1.10
C LYS A 169 17.08 -11.22 2.11
N LEU A 170 17.58 -11.17 3.36
CA LEU A 170 17.11 -12.06 4.43
C LEU A 170 15.60 -11.91 4.65
N LEU A 171 15.10 -10.68 4.72
CA LEU A 171 13.69 -10.39 4.96
C LEU A 171 12.81 -10.82 3.77
N ARG A 172 13.27 -10.54 2.54
CA ARG A 172 12.61 -11.04 1.34
C ARG A 172 12.50 -12.57 1.37
N ASP A 173 13.61 -13.26 1.61
CA ASP A 173 13.67 -14.71 1.57
C ASP A 173 12.86 -15.33 2.74
N LEU A 174 12.88 -14.70 3.93
CA LEU A 174 12.06 -15.09 5.07
C LEU A 174 10.56 -15.04 4.75
N SER A 175 10.11 -13.93 4.16
CA SER A 175 8.70 -13.72 3.84
C SER A 175 8.16 -14.60 2.71
N ARG A 176 9.06 -15.22 1.94
CA ARG A 176 8.73 -16.12 0.82
C ARG A 176 8.89 -17.61 1.16
N ARG A 177 9.23 -17.96 2.40
CA ARG A 177 9.34 -19.33 2.83
C ARG A 177 7.97 -19.97 3.03
N GLY A 178 7.81 -21.19 2.47
CA GLY A 178 6.58 -21.97 2.53
C GLY A 178 5.49 -21.47 1.57
N GLU A 179 4.34 -22.10 1.63
CA GLU A 179 3.21 -21.78 0.75
C GLU A 179 2.53 -20.46 1.10
N ARG A 180 2.54 -20.11 2.38
CA ARG A 180 1.94 -18.87 2.91
C ARG A 180 3.00 -18.00 3.57
N PRO A 181 3.03 -16.69 3.27
CA PRO A 181 3.89 -15.77 3.98
C PRO A 181 3.63 -15.81 5.49
N PRO A 182 4.68 -15.71 6.33
CA PRO A 182 4.52 -15.62 7.78
C PRO A 182 3.85 -14.31 8.18
N THR A 183 3.24 -14.27 9.36
CA THR A 183 2.90 -13.00 10.01
C THR A 183 4.18 -12.38 10.55
N ILE A 184 4.50 -11.18 10.11
CA ILE A 184 5.68 -10.42 10.54
C ILE A 184 5.22 -9.28 11.44
N ALA A 185 5.59 -9.36 12.71
CA ALA A 185 5.43 -8.28 13.66
C ALA A 185 6.72 -7.46 13.70
N CYS A 186 6.60 -6.18 13.38
CA CYS A 186 7.75 -5.31 13.21
C CYS A 186 7.80 -4.25 14.31
N ASP A 187 8.95 -4.13 14.95
CA ASP A 187 9.26 -3.03 15.87
C ASP A 187 9.62 -1.75 15.09
N VAL A 188 10.09 -0.72 15.77
CA VAL A 188 10.37 0.60 15.20
C VAL A 188 11.85 0.78 14.98
N GLY A 189 12.23 1.15 13.75
CA GLY A 189 13.61 1.39 13.35
C GLY A 189 13.83 1.16 11.87
N GLN A 190 15.09 1.11 11.43
CA GLN A 190 15.44 0.89 10.02
C GLN A 190 14.90 -0.45 9.50
N HIS A 191 14.90 -1.48 10.32
CA HIS A 191 14.33 -2.79 10.01
C HIS A 191 12.84 -2.72 9.64
N GLN A 192 12.08 -1.78 10.22
CA GLN A 192 10.67 -1.53 9.86
C GLN A 192 10.53 -1.09 8.40
N MET A 193 11.42 -0.22 7.94
CA MET A 193 11.45 0.22 6.55
C MET A 193 11.75 -0.95 5.62
N TRP A 194 12.74 -1.76 5.94
CA TRP A 194 13.11 -2.94 5.17
C TRP A 194 12.02 -3.99 5.12
N VAL A 195 11.32 -4.25 6.23
CA VAL A 195 10.16 -5.14 6.25
C VAL A 195 9.08 -4.66 5.28
N ALA A 196 8.76 -3.37 5.33
CA ALA A 196 7.74 -2.78 4.45
C ALA A 196 8.12 -2.81 2.97
N GLN A 197 9.42 -2.69 2.65
CA GLN A 197 9.95 -2.62 1.29
C GLN A 197 10.19 -4.00 0.66
N HIS A 198 10.61 -4.99 1.46
CA HIS A 198 11.18 -6.22 0.92
C HIS A 198 10.36 -7.49 1.25
N CYS A 199 9.51 -7.45 2.28
CA CYS A 199 8.69 -8.60 2.62
C CYS A 199 7.48 -8.73 1.70
N ARG A 200 7.08 -9.99 1.46
CA ARG A 200 5.85 -10.33 0.78
C ARG A 200 4.70 -10.37 1.78
N PHE A 201 3.60 -9.72 1.42
CA PHE A 201 2.33 -9.76 2.15
C PHE A 201 1.19 -10.02 1.17
N ASP A 202 0.35 -11.00 1.48
CA ASP A 202 -0.82 -11.37 0.68
C ASP A 202 -2.13 -11.08 1.44
N ASP A 203 -2.01 -10.77 2.74
CA ASP A 203 -3.09 -10.50 3.67
C ASP A 203 -2.64 -9.38 4.64
N PRO A 204 -3.48 -8.37 4.94
CA PRO A 204 -3.09 -7.29 5.85
C PRO A 204 -2.77 -7.75 7.28
N LEU A 205 -3.29 -8.90 7.71
CA LEU A 205 -2.95 -9.50 9.02
C LEU A 205 -1.54 -10.12 9.07
N GLN A 206 -0.85 -10.18 7.94
CA GLN A 206 0.54 -10.64 7.90
C GLN A 206 1.55 -9.54 8.26
N HIS A 207 1.15 -8.26 8.25
CA HIS A 207 2.00 -7.14 8.60
C HIS A 207 1.50 -6.44 9.86
N LEU A 208 2.09 -6.77 11.00
CA LEU A 208 1.75 -6.16 12.29
C LEU A 208 2.79 -5.08 12.64
N THR A 209 2.34 -3.85 12.75
CA THR A 209 3.19 -2.70 13.08
C THR A 209 2.42 -1.67 13.88
N SER A 210 3.11 -0.99 14.80
CA SER A 210 2.58 0.16 15.53
C SER A 210 2.55 1.45 14.70
N GLY A 211 2.48 1.31 13.37
CA GLY A 211 2.49 2.42 12.43
C GLY A 211 1.44 3.48 12.76
N GLY A 212 1.88 4.73 12.76
CA GLY A 212 1.15 5.90 13.25
C GLY A 212 1.75 6.47 14.54
N LEU A 213 1.90 5.68 15.59
CA LEU A 213 2.53 6.09 16.85
C LEU A 213 4.00 5.71 16.94
N GLY A 214 4.41 4.62 16.29
CA GLY A 214 5.79 4.16 16.31
C GLY A 214 6.24 3.71 17.70
N ALA A 215 5.42 2.88 18.38
CA ALA A 215 5.74 2.40 19.73
C ALA A 215 6.86 1.36 19.68
N MET A 216 8.00 1.67 20.29
CA MET A 216 9.11 0.73 20.47
C MET A 216 8.70 -0.38 21.45
N GLY A 217 9.20 -1.61 21.23
CA GLY A 217 8.83 -2.78 22.02
C GLY A 217 7.52 -3.46 21.57
N TYR A 218 6.89 -3.00 20.48
CA TYR A 218 5.66 -3.57 19.95
C TYR A 218 5.87 -4.93 19.29
N GLY A 219 6.98 -5.14 18.59
CA GLY A 219 7.17 -6.28 17.69
C GLY A 219 7.09 -7.63 18.38
N MET A 220 7.79 -7.82 19.48
CA MET A 220 7.83 -9.10 20.20
C MET A 220 6.45 -9.53 20.76
N PRO A 221 5.75 -8.70 21.59
CA PRO A 221 4.45 -9.10 22.11
C PRO A 221 3.40 -9.27 21.00
N ALA A 222 3.47 -8.49 19.92
CA ALA A 222 2.57 -8.67 18.78
C ALA A 222 2.80 -10.00 18.06
N ALA A 223 4.05 -10.45 17.88
CA ALA A 223 4.35 -11.76 17.31
C ALA A 223 3.84 -12.91 18.19
N ILE A 224 4.00 -12.80 19.51
CA ILE A 224 3.48 -13.78 20.47
C ILE A 224 1.94 -13.83 20.37
N GLY A 225 1.28 -12.67 20.38
CA GLY A 225 -0.17 -12.58 20.23
C GLY A 225 -0.67 -13.18 18.92
N ALA A 226 0.00 -12.90 17.81
CA ALA A 226 -0.32 -13.48 16.50
C ALA A 226 -0.20 -15.02 16.50
N LYS A 227 0.84 -15.56 17.15
CA LYS A 227 1.04 -17.02 17.26
C LYS A 227 -0.01 -17.67 18.14
N VAL A 228 -0.43 -17.02 19.22
CA VAL A 228 -1.52 -17.51 20.10
C VAL A 228 -2.86 -17.49 19.37
N ALA A 229 -3.15 -16.41 18.63
CA ALA A 229 -4.41 -16.27 17.88
C ALA A 229 -4.48 -17.25 16.70
N HIS A 230 -3.36 -17.54 16.07
CA HIS A 230 -3.25 -18.43 14.90
C HIS A 230 -2.13 -19.45 15.09
N PRO A 231 -2.35 -20.53 15.87
CA PRO A 231 -1.31 -21.50 16.20
C PRO A 231 -0.67 -22.20 14.99
N ASP A 232 -1.43 -22.32 13.89
CA ASP A 232 -0.98 -22.99 12.67
C ASP A 232 -0.18 -22.07 11.73
N ARG A 233 -0.14 -20.76 12.02
CA ARG A 233 0.62 -19.79 11.23
C ARG A 233 2.01 -19.57 11.81
N THR A 234 2.98 -19.39 10.94
CA THR A 234 4.31 -18.92 11.34
C THR A 234 4.22 -17.44 11.69
N ALA A 235 4.75 -17.05 12.85
CA ALA A 235 4.91 -15.66 13.25
C ALA A 235 6.39 -15.36 13.48
N ALA A 236 6.84 -14.19 13.03
CA ALA A 236 8.20 -13.70 13.22
C ALA A 236 8.17 -12.28 13.80
N ALA A 237 9.03 -12.04 14.81
CA ALA A 237 9.30 -10.69 15.30
C ALA A 237 10.56 -10.17 14.61
N VAL A 238 10.50 -8.94 14.08
CA VAL A 238 11.65 -8.23 13.55
C VAL A 238 11.89 -6.99 14.39
N SER A 239 13.04 -7.00 15.06
CA SER A 239 13.44 -5.95 16.03
C SER A 239 14.94 -5.70 15.91
N SER A 240 15.43 -4.54 16.32
CA SER A 240 16.86 -4.16 16.41
C SER A 240 17.21 -3.73 17.83
#